data_be7c0daaf7cb0b688bd5685cd0e29782
#
_entry.id   be7c0daaf7cb0b688bd5685cd0e29782
#
_cell.length_a   1.000
_cell.length_b   1.000
_cell.length_c   1.000
_cell.angle_alpha   90.00
_cell.angle_beta   90.00
_cell.angle_gamma   90.00
#
_symmetry.space_group_name_H-M   'P 1'
#
loop_
_entity.id
_entity.type
_entity.pdbx_description
1 polymer ?
#
loop_
_entity_poly.entity_id
_entity_poly.type
_entity_poly.pdbx_seq_one_letter_code
_entity_poly.pdbx_strand_id
1 'polypeptide(L)'
;TLPQIHQVWDPQTEADILLELILQIRDQEIPLDQMAVLYRTHAQAAILQVALTRAGIPFQIHSGIKFFEQAHVKDLLSFIKVLFNPLDEISWMRVLKQIRGIGNVTAHKIYNVFQEQQAVRLSQNNEALQKLFPAKAREDWNELQECFRKMLVPETSVSRMLEIVYLNFYREVLRNNYENAPQREADLQSLL
;
A
#
# COMPACT_ATOMS: atom_id res chain seq x y z
N THR A 1 35.06 -13.44 14.08
CA THR A 1 35.05 -12.26 13.19
C THR A 1 34.83 -11.03 14.06
N LEU A 2 35.55 -9.93 13.82
CA LEU A 2 35.30 -8.66 14.49
C LEU A 2 34.04 -8.00 13.88
N PRO A 3 33.23 -7.26 14.68
CA PRO A 3 32.11 -6.50 14.17
C PRO A 3 32.56 -5.44 13.17
N GLN A 4 31.79 -5.23 12.13
CA GLN A 4 32.00 -4.20 11.11
C GLN A 4 30.93 -3.13 11.26
N ILE A 5 31.29 -1.88 11.01
CA ILE A 5 30.38 -0.73 11.02
C ILE A 5 30.35 -0.14 9.62
N HIS A 6 29.16 -0.11 9.02
CA HIS A 6 28.90 0.53 7.74
C HIS A 6 28.07 1.79 8.00
N GLN A 7 28.61 2.96 7.65
CA GLN A 7 27.87 4.21 7.74
C GLN A 7 27.16 4.48 6.41
N VAL A 8 25.85 4.65 6.47
CA VAL A 8 24.99 4.90 5.30
C VAL A 8 24.15 6.15 5.53
N TRP A 9 23.72 6.81 4.46
CA TRP A 9 23.03 8.09 4.52
C TRP A 9 21.54 8.00 4.17
N ASP A 10 21.12 6.89 3.57
CA ASP A 10 19.74 6.66 3.17
C ASP A 10 19.36 5.18 3.34
N PRO A 11 18.06 4.89 3.54
CA PRO A 11 17.58 3.54 3.78
C PRO A 11 17.70 2.60 2.58
N GLN A 12 17.75 3.12 1.35
CA GLN A 12 17.93 2.27 0.16
C GLN A 12 19.35 1.72 0.10
N THR A 13 20.35 2.58 0.30
CA THR A 13 21.76 2.17 0.39
C THR A 13 21.99 1.17 1.54
N GLU A 14 21.29 1.35 2.68
CA GLU A 14 21.32 0.39 3.80
C GLU A 14 20.84 -1.00 3.36
N ALA A 15 19.69 -1.05 2.68
CA ALA A 15 19.11 -2.30 2.20
C ALA A 15 19.99 -2.98 1.13
N ASP A 16 20.58 -2.22 0.23
CA ASP A 16 21.46 -2.74 -0.82
C ASP A 16 22.72 -3.36 -0.23
N ILE A 17 23.35 -2.70 0.76
CA ILE A 17 24.51 -3.25 1.47
C ILE A 17 24.15 -4.51 2.25
N LEU A 18 23.00 -4.51 2.95
CA LEU A 18 22.54 -5.70 3.67
C LEU A 18 22.28 -6.87 2.71
N LEU A 19 21.67 -6.61 1.56
CA LEU A 19 21.44 -7.61 0.53
C LEU A 19 22.77 -8.20 0.04
N GLU A 20 23.74 -7.35 -0.27
CA GLU A 20 25.07 -7.78 -0.72
C GLU A 20 25.76 -8.64 0.35
N LEU A 21 25.74 -8.23 1.62
CA LEU A 21 26.31 -8.99 2.74
C LEU A 21 25.64 -10.36 2.89
N ILE A 22 24.30 -10.43 2.78
CA ILE A 22 23.56 -11.69 2.85
C ILE A 22 24.01 -12.64 1.72
N LEU A 23 24.16 -12.11 0.51
CA LEU A 23 24.63 -12.89 -0.64
C LEU A 23 26.06 -13.38 -0.46
N GLN A 24 26.97 -12.51 0.02
CA GLN A 24 28.36 -12.88 0.31
C GLN A 24 28.48 -13.96 1.39
N ILE A 25 27.65 -13.88 2.46
CA ILE A 25 27.64 -14.88 3.53
C ILE A 25 27.06 -16.21 3.01
N ARG A 26 26.02 -16.16 2.19
CA ARG A 26 25.45 -17.35 1.53
C ARG A 26 26.49 -18.04 0.64
N ASP A 27 27.28 -17.28 -0.11
CA ASP A 27 28.34 -17.82 -0.99
C ASP A 27 29.49 -18.45 -0.20
N GLN A 28 29.57 -18.21 1.12
CA GLN A 28 30.47 -18.93 2.06
C GLN A 28 29.81 -20.20 2.63
N GLU A 29 28.73 -20.70 1.98
CA GLU A 29 27.98 -21.90 2.38
C GLU A 29 27.25 -21.78 3.73
N ILE A 30 27.03 -20.56 4.24
CA ILE A 30 26.22 -20.33 5.43
C ILE A 30 24.73 -20.29 5.00
N PRO A 31 23.86 -21.19 5.52
CA PRO A 31 22.45 -21.23 5.18
C PRO A 31 21.69 -19.97 5.61
N LEU A 32 20.66 -19.56 4.84
CA LEU A 32 19.87 -18.37 5.12
C LEU A 32 19.14 -18.43 6.47
N ASP A 33 18.78 -19.61 6.95
CA ASP A 33 18.13 -19.83 8.25
C ASP A 33 19.06 -19.61 9.45
N GLN A 34 20.37 -19.48 9.21
CA GLN A 34 21.37 -19.11 10.19
C GLN A 34 21.73 -17.60 10.17
N MET A 35 21.06 -16.84 9.30
CA MET A 35 21.27 -15.40 9.21
C MET A 35 20.10 -14.66 9.85
N ALA A 36 20.38 -13.56 10.56
CA ALA A 36 19.36 -12.69 11.14
C ALA A 36 19.73 -11.22 10.96
N VAL A 37 18.72 -10.41 10.61
CA VAL A 37 18.83 -8.95 10.59
C VAL A 37 17.97 -8.40 11.72
N LEU A 38 18.58 -7.60 12.60
CA LEU A 38 17.91 -6.95 13.71
C LEU A 38 17.66 -5.48 13.35
N TYR A 39 16.45 -5.02 13.57
CA TYR A 39 16.05 -3.63 13.31
C TYR A 39 15.24 -3.06 14.47
N ARG A 40 15.21 -1.75 14.60
CA ARG A 40 14.50 -1.05 15.67
C ARG A 40 13.05 -0.72 15.31
N THR A 41 12.77 -0.38 14.05
CA THR A 41 11.45 0.05 13.57
C THR A 41 11.06 -0.72 12.31
N HIS A 42 9.76 -0.91 12.10
CA HIS A 42 9.24 -1.58 10.89
C HIS A 42 9.58 -0.82 9.61
N ALA A 43 9.65 0.51 9.65
CA ALA A 43 10.03 1.33 8.50
C ALA A 43 11.43 0.98 7.97
N GLN A 44 12.39 0.72 8.86
CA GLN A 44 13.76 0.29 8.48
C GLN A 44 13.74 -1.07 7.76
N ALA A 45 12.88 -1.99 8.22
CA ALA A 45 12.78 -3.31 7.61
C ALA A 45 12.02 -3.34 6.28
N ALA A 46 11.17 -2.34 6.01
CA ALA A 46 10.29 -2.35 4.83
C ALA A 46 11.08 -2.36 3.51
N ILE A 47 12.07 -1.50 3.40
CA ILE A 47 12.91 -1.39 2.19
C ILE A 47 13.73 -2.66 1.98
N LEU A 48 14.30 -3.21 3.06
CA LEU A 48 15.02 -4.49 3.01
C LEU A 48 14.09 -5.64 2.55
N GLN A 49 12.85 -5.70 3.03
CA GLN A 49 11.89 -6.70 2.59
C GLN A 49 11.61 -6.61 1.08
N VAL A 50 11.50 -5.39 0.54
CA VAL A 50 11.35 -5.18 -0.90
C VAL A 50 12.61 -5.67 -1.64
N ALA A 51 13.80 -5.31 -1.17
CA ALA A 51 15.05 -5.73 -1.80
C ALA A 51 15.21 -7.25 -1.79
N LEU A 52 14.95 -7.93 -0.67
CA LEU A 52 14.99 -9.39 -0.54
C LEU A 52 13.97 -10.06 -1.46
N THR A 53 12.75 -9.52 -1.53
CA THR A 53 11.69 -10.05 -2.42
C THR A 53 12.09 -9.95 -3.89
N ARG A 54 12.64 -8.81 -4.32
CA ARG A 54 13.13 -8.59 -5.69
C ARG A 54 14.28 -9.55 -6.06
N ALA A 55 15.15 -9.82 -5.09
CA ALA A 55 16.27 -10.75 -5.26
C ALA A 55 15.87 -12.23 -5.15
N GLY A 56 14.59 -12.54 -4.86
CA GLY A 56 14.12 -13.92 -4.69
C GLY A 56 14.67 -14.60 -3.42
N ILE A 57 15.12 -13.83 -2.43
CA ILE A 57 15.67 -14.37 -1.18
C ILE A 57 14.52 -14.58 -0.19
N PRO A 58 14.27 -15.83 0.26
CA PRO A 58 13.25 -16.10 1.26
C PRO A 58 13.65 -15.54 2.63
N PHE A 59 12.69 -14.96 3.35
CA PHE A 59 12.88 -14.43 4.69
C PHE A 59 11.65 -14.64 5.56
N GLN A 60 11.84 -14.58 6.88
CA GLN A 60 10.77 -14.62 7.89
C GLN A 60 10.89 -13.41 8.80
N ILE A 61 9.75 -12.85 9.20
CA ILE A 61 9.67 -11.77 10.18
C ILE A 61 9.15 -12.34 11.49
N HIS A 62 9.99 -12.31 12.51
CA HIS A 62 9.66 -12.92 13.81
C HIS A 62 8.93 -11.99 14.77
N SER A 63 8.80 -10.70 14.45
CA SER A 63 8.06 -9.74 15.27
C SER A 63 7.14 -8.88 14.41
N GLY A 64 5.84 -8.90 14.73
CA GLY A 64 4.84 -8.06 14.09
C GLY A 64 4.20 -8.65 12.83
N ILE A 65 3.30 -7.86 12.25
CA ILE A 65 2.62 -8.18 10.98
C ILE A 65 3.60 -7.85 9.85
N LYS A 66 3.76 -8.75 8.87
CA LYS A 66 4.56 -8.48 7.67
C LYS A 66 4.14 -7.16 7.04
N PHE A 67 5.06 -6.39 6.51
CA PHE A 67 4.81 -5.05 5.97
C PHE A 67 3.60 -5.00 5.04
N PHE A 68 3.55 -5.88 4.03
CA PHE A 68 2.41 -5.95 3.10
C PHE A 68 1.12 -6.54 3.69
N GLU A 69 1.16 -7.06 4.92
CA GLU A 69 -0.01 -7.55 5.62
C GLU A 69 -0.63 -6.48 6.53
N GLN A 70 0.04 -5.38 6.75
CA GLN A 70 -0.46 -4.27 7.56
C GLN A 70 -1.69 -3.62 6.91
N ALA A 71 -2.66 -3.24 7.75
CA ALA A 71 -3.97 -2.75 7.28
C ALA A 71 -3.84 -1.53 6.36
N HIS A 72 -3.06 -0.53 6.76
CA HIS A 72 -2.88 0.71 6.01
C HIS A 72 -2.14 0.51 4.67
N VAL A 73 -1.21 -0.46 4.61
CA VAL A 73 -0.55 -0.84 3.36
C VAL A 73 -1.53 -1.54 2.42
N LYS A 74 -2.31 -2.50 2.95
CA LYS A 74 -3.38 -3.17 2.17
C LYS A 74 -4.44 -2.19 1.69
N ASP A 75 -4.81 -1.22 2.51
CA ASP A 75 -5.79 -0.20 2.15
C ASP A 75 -5.26 0.67 0.99
N LEU A 76 -4.03 1.18 1.08
CA LEU A 76 -3.44 1.97 0.00
C LEU A 76 -3.29 1.16 -1.31
N LEU A 77 -2.82 -0.08 -1.22
CA LEU A 77 -2.70 -0.96 -2.40
C LEU A 77 -4.05 -1.30 -3.02
N SER A 78 -5.14 -1.31 -2.24
CA SER A 78 -6.49 -1.62 -2.76
C SER A 78 -6.97 -0.60 -3.78
N PHE A 79 -6.56 0.68 -3.68
CA PHE A 79 -6.89 1.70 -4.69
C PHE A 79 -6.28 1.38 -6.06
N ILE A 80 -5.10 0.77 -6.08
CA ILE A 80 -4.46 0.33 -7.33
C ILE A 80 -5.13 -0.94 -7.84
N LYS A 81 -5.39 -1.91 -6.95
CA LYS A 81 -5.99 -3.19 -7.33
C LYS A 81 -7.33 -3.05 -8.02
N VAL A 82 -8.21 -2.15 -7.53
CA VAL A 82 -9.53 -1.95 -8.16
C VAL A 82 -9.44 -1.34 -9.56
N LEU A 83 -8.35 -0.65 -9.90
CA LEU A 83 -8.12 -0.14 -11.25
C LEU A 83 -7.72 -1.26 -12.22
N PHE A 84 -6.89 -2.20 -11.78
CA PHE A 84 -6.42 -3.33 -12.60
C PHE A 84 -7.40 -4.50 -12.61
N ASN A 85 -8.12 -4.71 -11.51
CA ASN A 85 -9.15 -5.74 -11.40
C ASN A 85 -10.42 -5.16 -10.77
N PRO A 86 -11.35 -4.63 -11.57
CA PRO A 86 -12.63 -4.10 -11.08
C PRO A 86 -13.55 -5.15 -10.42
N LEU A 87 -13.24 -6.44 -10.57
CA LEU A 87 -13.98 -7.55 -9.96
C LEU A 87 -13.45 -7.95 -8.58
N ASP A 88 -12.38 -7.33 -8.11
CA ASP A 88 -11.83 -7.59 -6.76
C ASP A 88 -12.71 -6.95 -5.67
N GLU A 89 -13.71 -7.72 -5.23
CA GLU A 89 -14.63 -7.31 -4.16
C GLU A 89 -13.91 -6.92 -2.87
N ILE A 90 -12.88 -7.69 -2.48
CA ILE A 90 -12.14 -7.44 -1.24
C ILE A 90 -11.47 -6.07 -1.27
N SER A 91 -10.83 -5.73 -2.39
CA SER A 91 -10.21 -4.41 -2.57
C SER A 91 -11.26 -3.30 -2.65
N TRP A 92 -12.39 -3.53 -3.32
CA TRP A 92 -13.49 -2.57 -3.33
C TRP A 92 -14.07 -2.30 -1.95
N MET A 93 -14.29 -3.36 -1.15
CA MET A 93 -14.76 -3.18 0.23
C MET A 93 -13.78 -2.36 1.07
N ARG A 94 -12.46 -2.52 0.85
CA ARG A 94 -11.47 -1.69 1.52
C ARG A 94 -11.55 -0.23 1.09
N VAL A 95 -11.55 0.03 -0.21
CA VAL A 95 -11.63 1.38 -0.79
C VAL A 95 -12.89 2.12 -0.34
N LEU A 96 -14.07 1.50 -0.50
CA LEU A 96 -15.34 2.13 -0.17
C LEU A 96 -15.48 2.46 1.32
N LYS A 97 -14.93 1.64 2.20
CA LYS A 97 -14.94 1.89 3.65
C LYS A 97 -13.99 3.01 4.11
N GLN A 98 -13.09 3.49 3.25
CA GLN A 98 -12.30 4.70 3.54
C GLN A 98 -13.12 5.99 3.38
N ILE A 99 -14.27 5.92 2.70
CA ILE A 99 -15.18 7.04 2.48
C ILE A 99 -16.03 7.25 3.73
N ARG A 100 -16.10 8.47 4.22
CA ARG A 100 -16.85 8.82 5.44
C ARG A 100 -18.34 8.43 5.31
N GLY A 101 -18.82 7.68 6.30
CA GLY A 101 -20.24 7.25 6.35
C GLY A 101 -20.59 6.04 5.49
N ILE A 102 -19.61 5.38 4.85
CA ILE A 102 -19.82 4.13 4.14
C ILE A 102 -19.49 2.95 5.05
N GLY A 103 -20.52 2.23 5.48
CA GLY A 103 -20.39 0.95 6.21
C GLY A 103 -20.48 -0.25 5.27
N ASN A 104 -20.34 -1.47 5.82
CA ASN A 104 -20.34 -2.72 5.04
C ASN A 104 -21.56 -2.84 4.11
N VAL A 105 -22.78 -2.58 4.62
CA VAL A 105 -24.02 -2.72 3.86
C VAL A 105 -24.05 -1.79 2.64
N THR A 106 -23.66 -0.53 2.84
CA THR A 106 -23.64 0.47 1.77
C THR A 106 -22.53 0.16 0.76
N ALA A 107 -21.35 -0.26 1.24
CA ALA A 107 -20.25 -0.66 0.37
C ALA A 107 -20.65 -1.83 -0.56
N HIS A 108 -21.30 -2.87 -0.04
CA HIS A 108 -21.79 -3.99 -0.85
C HIS A 108 -22.84 -3.54 -1.87
N LYS A 109 -23.78 -2.65 -1.50
CA LYS A 109 -24.75 -2.11 -2.45
C LYS A 109 -24.10 -1.35 -3.61
N ILE A 110 -23.11 -0.51 -3.30
CA ILE A 110 -22.35 0.23 -4.31
C ILE A 110 -21.59 -0.74 -5.20
N TYR A 111 -20.92 -1.73 -4.63
CA TYR A 111 -20.17 -2.73 -5.39
C TYR A 111 -21.06 -3.52 -6.34
N ASN A 112 -22.23 -3.98 -5.90
CA ASN A 112 -23.17 -4.71 -6.75
C ASN A 112 -23.62 -3.89 -7.97
N VAL A 113 -23.88 -2.58 -7.79
CA VAL A 113 -24.21 -1.70 -8.91
C VAL A 113 -23.00 -1.54 -9.86
N PHE A 114 -21.78 -1.50 -9.33
CA PHE A 114 -20.59 -1.53 -10.17
C PHE A 114 -20.51 -2.81 -11.02
N GLN A 115 -20.84 -3.96 -10.46
CA GLN A 115 -20.82 -5.24 -11.16
C GLN A 115 -21.90 -5.31 -12.26
N GLU A 116 -23.13 -4.89 -11.96
CA GLU A 116 -24.26 -4.94 -12.89
C GLU A 116 -24.06 -4.05 -14.13
N GLN A 117 -23.37 -2.93 -13.97
CA GLN A 117 -23.17 -1.98 -15.06
C GLN A 117 -22.00 -2.30 -15.99
N GLN A 118 -21.28 -3.41 -15.78
CA GLN A 118 -20.12 -3.91 -16.56
C GLN A 118 -19.08 -2.86 -16.97
N ALA A 119 -19.23 -1.60 -16.55
CA ALA A 119 -18.48 -0.49 -17.07
C ALA A 119 -18.20 0.52 -15.98
N VAL A 120 -17.45 0.11 -14.99
CA VAL A 120 -16.95 1.16 -14.13
C VAL A 120 -15.71 1.78 -14.80
N ARG A 121 -15.98 2.67 -15.70
CA ARG A 121 -15.05 3.75 -15.90
C ARG A 121 -15.13 4.61 -14.65
N LEU A 122 -14.31 4.27 -13.66
CA LEU A 122 -14.22 4.93 -12.34
C LEU A 122 -14.05 6.45 -12.45
N SER A 123 -13.61 6.92 -13.60
CA SER A 123 -13.47 8.33 -13.94
C SER A 123 -14.73 9.00 -14.51
N GLN A 124 -15.83 8.26 -14.75
CA GLN A 124 -17.04 8.85 -15.30
C GLN A 124 -18.06 9.19 -14.22
N ASN A 125 -18.61 10.40 -14.33
CA ASN A 125 -19.66 10.87 -13.44
C ASN A 125 -20.95 10.10 -13.74
N ASN A 126 -21.32 9.16 -12.86
CA ASN A 126 -22.54 8.38 -13.00
C ASN A 126 -23.55 8.83 -11.93
N GLU A 127 -24.61 9.52 -12.36
CA GLU A 127 -25.67 10.03 -11.46
C GLU A 127 -26.35 8.90 -10.66
N ALA A 128 -26.52 7.72 -11.24
CA ALA A 128 -27.10 6.59 -10.54
C ALA A 128 -26.22 6.12 -9.39
N LEU A 129 -24.90 6.12 -9.58
CA LEU A 129 -23.92 5.85 -8.52
C LEU A 129 -23.91 6.93 -7.45
N GLN A 130 -23.95 8.20 -7.84
CA GLN A 130 -23.95 9.31 -6.86
C GLN A 130 -25.15 9.24 -5.90
N LYS A 131 -26.30 8.73 -6.35
CA LYS A 131 -27.48 8.55 -5.50
C LYS A 131 -27.30 7.49 -4.41
N LEU A 132 -26.39 6.54 -4.60
CA LEU A 132 -26.08 5.51 -3.60
C LEU A 132 -25.21 6.02 -2.48
N PHE A 133 -24.47 7.10 -2.73
CA PHE A 133 -23.61 7.71 -1.69
C PHE A 133 -24.43 8.63 -0.81
N PRO A 134 -24.38 8.46 0.53
CA PRO A 134 -24.92 9.43 1.48
C PRO A 134 -24.35 10.83 1.19
N ALA A 135 -25.12 11.87 1.50
CA ALA A 135 -24.70 13.26 1.21
C ALA A 135 -23.28 13.59 1.71
N LYS A 136 -22.93 13.10 2.91
CA LYS A 136 -21.60 13.27 3.51
C LYS A 136 -20.47 12.53 2.78
N ALA A 137 -20.81 11.45 2.07
CA ALA A 137 -19.84 10.61 1.34
C ALA A 137 -19.58 11.09 -0.08
N ARG A 138 -20.40 11.99 -0.62
CA ARG A 138 -20.29 12.44 -2.01
C ARG A 138 -19.03 13.25 -2.29
N GLU A 139 -18.63 14.06 -1.33
CA GLU A 139 -17.40 14.86 -1.43
C GLU A 139 -16.18 13.93 -1.53
N ASP A 140 -16.04 13.02 -0.56
CA ASP A 140 -14.95 12.03 -0.54
C ASP A 140 -14.93 11.18 -1.82
N TRP A 141 -16.13 10.78 -2.31
CA TRP A 141 -16.24 10.04 -3.54
C TRP A 141 -15.78 10.84 -4.76
N ASN A 142 -16.15 12.12 -4.86
CA ASN A 142 -15.70 13.00 -5.95
C ASN A 142 -14.18 13.19 -5.93
N GLU A 143 -13.58 13.38 -4.74
CA GLU A 143 -12.13 13.46 -4.60
C GLU A 143 -11.44 12.17 -5.04
N LEU A 144 -11.98 11.02 -4.64
CA LEU A 144 -11.46 9.72 -5.04
C LEU A 144 -11.59 9.48 -6.56
N GLN A 145 -12.71 9.89 -7.17
CA GLN A 145 -12.87 9.82 -8.63
C GLN A 145 -11.82 10.67 -9.35
N GLU A 146 -11.50 11.84 -8.82
CA GLU A 146 -10.45 12.68 -9.37
C GLU A 146 -9.06 12.02 -9.25
N CYS A 147 -8.78 11.35 -8.13
CA CYS A 147 -7.57 10.54 -7.99
C CYS A 147 -7.51 9.44 -9.06
N PHE A 148 -8.58 8.67 -9.24
CA PHE A 148 -8.65 7.62 -10.27
C PHE A 148 -8.44 8.19 -11.68
N ARG A 149 -9.00 9.36 -11.99
CA ARG A 149 -8.80 10.01 -13.28
C ARG A 149 -7.33 10.37 -13.53
N LYS A 150 -6.64 10.90 -12.52
CA LYS A 150 -5.20 11.20 -12.59
C LYS A 150 -4.34 9.95 -12.69
N MET A 151 -4.73 8.85 -12.02
CA MET A 151 -4.01 7.59 -12.05
C MET A 151 -4.13 6.87 -13.40
N LEU A 152 -5.25 7.05 -14.13
CA LEU A 152 -5.51 6.43 -15.42
C LEU A 152 -4.92 7.20 -16.62
N VAL A 153 -4.13 8.24 -16.38
CA VAL A 153 -3.37 8.91 -17.44
C VAL A 153 -2.35 7.91 -18.04
N PRO A 154 -2.27 7.78 -19.37
CA PRO A 154 -1.28 6.89 -20.00
C PRO A 154 0.13 7.09 -19.46
N GLU A 155 0.88 5.98 -19.35
CA GLU A 155 2.27 5.95 -18.87
C GLU A 155 2.48 6.29 -17.38
N THR A 156 1.41 6.47 -16.59
CA THR A 156 1.53 6.67 -15.15
C THR A 156 2.08 5.41 -14.49
N SER A 157 3.25 5.49 -13.86
CA SER A 157 3.84 4.36 -13.13
C SER A 157 3.01 4.00 -11.88
N VAL A 158 3.14 2.75 -11.40
CA VAL A 158 2.45 2.30 -10.19
C VAL A 158 2.85 3.14 -8.97
N SER A 159 4.13 3.48 -8.82
CA SER A 159 4.60 4.39 -7.76
C SER A 159 3.89 5.75 -7.83
N ARG A 160 3.77 6.32 -9.03
CA ARG A 160 3.06 7.59 -9.21
C ARG A 160 1.58 7.48 -8.90
N MET A 161 0.93 6.37 -9.25
CA MET A 161 -0.47 6.12 -8.87
C MET A 161 -0.64 6.08 -7.34
N LEU A 162 0.25 5.37 -6.64
CA LEU A 162 0.24 5.30 -5.17
C LEU A 162 0.43 6.69 -4.55
N GLU A 163 1.37 7.46 -5.05
CA GLU A 163 1.63 8.83 -4.60
C GLU A 163 0.39 9.73 -4.79
N ILE A 164 -0.26 9.66 -5.97
CA ILE A 164 -1.47 10.44 -6.27
C ILE A 164 -2.57 10.14 -5.25
N VAL A 165 -2.92 8.90 -5.02
CA VAL A 165 -4.00 8.57 -4.10
C VAL A 165 -3.62 8.82 -2.65
N TYR A 166 -2.36 8.58 -2.28
CA TYR A 166 -1.88 8.86 -0.93
C TYR A 166 -1.97 10.35 -0.60
N LEU A 167 -1.41 11.23 -1.43
CA LEU A 167 -1.33 12.66 -1.15
C LEU A 167 -2.69 13.37 -1.25
N ASN A 168 -3.56 12.95 -2.17
CA ASN A 168 -4.80 13.67 -2.44
C ASN A 168 -6.03 13.10 -1.71
N PHE A 169 -5.93 11.90 -1.12
CA PHE A 169 -7.07 11.26 -0.45
C PHE A 169 -6.67 10.49 0.81
N TYR A 170 -5.84 9.46 0.69
CA TYR A 170 -5.67 8.47 1.75
C TYR A 170 -4.91 8.99 2.97
N ARG A 171 -4.05 9.98 2.84
CA ARG A 171 -3.28 10.58 3.93
C ARG A 171 -4.19 11.19 5.01
N GLU A 172 -5.24 11.90 4.59
CA GLU A 172 -6.21 12.47 5.52
C GLU A 172 -7.03 11.38 6.21
N VAL A 173 -7.49 10.39 5.44
CA VAL A 173 -8.19 9.20 5.98
C VAL A 173 -7.34 8.49 7.03
N LEU A 174 -6.05 8.28 6.76
CA LEU A 174 -5.12 7.63 7.68
C LEU A 174 -5.01 8.40 9.00
N ARG A 175 -4.87 9.73 8.94
CA ARG A 175 -4.75 10.59 10.11
C ARG A 175 -6.01 10.60 10.97
N ASN A 176 -7.16 10.53 10.32
CA ASN A 176 -8.45 10.54 11.03
C ASN A 176 -8.80 9.18 11.65
N ASN A 177 -8.30 8.08 11.10
CA ASN A 177 -8.69 6.73 11.50
C ASN A 177 -7.68 6.04 12.44
N TYR A 178 -6.45 6.53 12.57
CA TYR A 178 -5.40 5.87 13.33
C TYR A 178 -4.68 6.82 14.29
N GLU A 179 -4.66 6.49 15.58
CA GLU A 179 -3.92 7.25 16.61
C GLU A 179 -2.41 7.28 16.34
N ASN A 180 -1.85 6.20 15.77
CA ASN A 180 -0.44 6.09 15.40
C ASN A 180 -0.17 6.46 13.93
N ALA A 181 -0.92 7.42 13.38
CA ALA A 181 -0.80 7.87 12.00
C ALA A 181 0.64 8.23 11.59
N PRO A 182 1.46 8.96 12.40
CA PRO A 182 2.83 9.28 12.00
C PRO A 182 3.70 8.07 11.69
N GLN A 183 3.58 6.99 12.47
CA GLN A 183 4.33 5.75 12.21
C GLN A 183 3.87 5.09 10.92
N ARG A 184 2.56 5.05 10.67
CA ARG A 184 1.98 4.48 9.46
C ARG A 184 2.29 5.31 8.22
N GLU A 185 2.36 6.64 8.35
CA GLU A 185 2.84 7.52 7.27
C GLU A 185 4.29 7.19 6.88
N ALA A 186 5.17 6.96 7.87
CA ALA A 186 6.55 6.56 7.61
C ALA A 186 6.64 5.20 6.90
N ASP A 187 5.81 4.23 7.29
CA ASP A 187 5.70 2.95 6.60
C ASP A 187 5.29 3.15 5.13
N LEU A 188 4.27 3.98 4.85
CA LEU A 188 3.80 4.24 3.49
C LEU A 188 4.81 5.03 2.65
N GLN A 189 5.57 5.95 3.26
CA GLN A 189 6.64 6.67 2.56
C GLN A 189 7.73 5.75 2.04
N SER A 190 7.98 4.62 2.71
CA SER A 190 8.93 3.61 2.22
C SER A 190 8.41 2.78 1.05
N LEU A 191 7.12 2.87 0.74
CA LEU A 191 6.47 2.19 -0.38
C LEU A 191 6.37 3.09 -1.64
N LEU A 192 6.30 4.41 -1.44
CA LEU A 192 6.15 5.42 -2.50
C LEU A 192 7.47 5.71 -3.20
#